data_d77f7756ce995056dec9a92266034cf2
#
_entry.id   d77f7756ce995056dec9a92266034cf2
#
_cell.length_a   1.000
_cell.length_b   1.000
_cell.length_c   1.000
_cell.angle_alpha   90.00
_cell.angle_beta   90.00
_cell.angle_gamma   90.00
#
_symmetry.space_group_name_H-M   'P 1'
#
loop_
_entity.id
_entity.type
_entity.pdbx_description
1 polymer ?
#
loop_
_entity_poly.entity_id
_entity_poly.type
_entity_poly.pdbx_seq_one_letter_code
_entity_poly.pdbx_strand_id
1 'polypeptide(L)'
;MKVYRLDKFIVPHNSRQEFLAKVNEIHTVLRSQAGFVQDFLLEQPLNDEAFNLVTLIEWEDASYIDAARSAVMTLHKNSGFNPQDAMARLGIKADMGTYKSINS
;
A
#
# COMPACT_ATOMS: atom_id res chain seq x y z
N MET A 1 -2.49 -20.91 -2.64
CA MET A 1 -3.05 -20.41 -1.37
C MET A 1 -3.09 -18.88 -1.39
N LYS A 2 -4.23 -18.32 -1.14
CA LYS A 2 -4.39 -16.87 -1.13
C LYS A 2 -3.62 -16.23 0.01
N VAL A 3 -3.01 -15.09 -0.28
CA VAL A 3 -2.31 -14.28 0.70
C VAL A 3 -2.82 -12.84 0.64
N TYR A 4 -2.62 -12.13 1.73
CA TYR A 4 -3.11 -10.78 1.90
C TYR A 4 -1.96 -9.88 2.31
N ARG A 5 -1.76 -8.81 1.56
CA ARG A 5 -0.82 -7.77 1.95
C ARG A 5 -1.60 -6.70 2.69
N LEU A 6 -1.28 -6.49 3.97
CA LEU A 6 -1.96 -5.51 4.80
C LEU A 6 -0.95 -4.50 5.30
N ASP A 7 -1.15 -3.25 4.92
CA ASP A 7 -0.28 -2.15 5.32
C ASP A 7 -1.10 -1.14 6.09
N LYS A 8 -0.60 -0.71 7.26
CA LYS A 8 -1.23 0.32 8.09
C LYS A 8 -0.33 1.54 8.13
N PHE A 9 -0.94 2.69 7.92
CA PHE A 9 -0.22 3.97 7.93
C PHE A 9 -0.90 4.94 8.88
N ILE A 10 -0.09 5.64 9.68
CA ILE A 10 -0.57 6.80 10.44
C ILE A 10 -0.19 8.02 9.63
N VAL A 11 -1.18 8.76 9.15
CA VAL A 11 -1.00 9.83 8.16
C VAL A 11 -1.44 11.15 8.75
N PRO A 12 -0.55 12.16 8.84
CA PRO A 12 -0.98 13.51 9.20
C PRO A 12 -2.01 14.04 8.20
N HIS A 13 -3.03 14.76 8.69
CA HIS A 13 -4.08 15.26 7.81
C HIS A 13 -3.56 16.18 6.71
N ASN A 14 -2.52 16.95 6.99
CA ASN A 14 -1.91 17.82 5.97
C ASN A 14 -1.10 17.09 4.91
N SER A 15 -0.84 15.79 5.09
CA SER A 15 -0.17 14.93 4.11
C SER A 15 -1.14 14.06 3.32
N ARG A 16 -2.44 14.12 3.66
CA ARG A 16 -3.47 13.23 3.13
C ARG A 16 -3.52 13.25 1.60
N GLN A 17 -3.63 14.41 1.01
CA GLN A 17 -3.85 14.54 -0.43
C GLN A 17 -2.67 13.96 -1.21
N GLU A 18 -1.46 14.32 -0.85
CA GLU A 18 -0.26 13.85 -1.53
C GLU A 18 -0.09 12.34 -1.37
N PHE A 19 -0.28 11.83 -0.13
CA PHE A 19 -0.09 10.41 0.14
C PHE A 19 -1.14 9.54 -0.56
N LEU A 20 -2.41 9.92 -0.49
CA LEU A 20 -3.48 9.17 -1.15
C LEU A 20 -3.31 9.16 -2.67
N ALA A 21 -2.85 10.25 -3.27
CA ALA A 21 -2.57 10.28 -4.71
C ALA A 21 -1.52 9.23 -5.08
N LYS A 22 -0.46 9.13 -4.30
CA LYS A 22 0.60 8.14 -4.54
C LYS A 22 0.10 6.72 -4.30
N VAL A 23 -0.66 6.48 -3.24
CA VAL A 23 -1.25 5.17 -2.94
C VAL A 23 -2.14 4.72 -4.09
N ASN A 24 -3.00 5.61 -4.59
CA ASN A 24 -3.89 5.29 -5.71
C ASN A 24 -3.10 4.95 -6.98
N GLU A 25 -2.02 5.67 -7.25
CA GLU A 25 -1.14 5.38 -8.38
C GLU A 25 -0.52 3.99 -8.28
N ILE A 26 -0.01 3.65 -7.09
CA ILE A 26 0.59 2.33 -6.83
C ILE A 26 -0.46 1.23 -6.99
N HIS A 27 -1.65 1.41 -6.42
CA HIS A 27 -2.71 0.40 -6.50
C HIS A 27 -3.22 0.22 -7.93
N THR A 28 -3.19 1.27 -8.76
CA THR A 28 -3.53 1.14 -10.19
C THR A 28 -2.57 0.19 -10.90
N VAL A 29 -1.27 0.29 -10.60
CA VAL A 29 -0.29 -0.65 -11.12
C VAL A 29 -0.53 -2.06 -10.61
N LEU A 30 -0.79 -2.21 -9.31
CA LEU A 30 -1.00 -3.52 -8.69
C LEU A 30 -2.23 -4.24 -9.26
N ARG A 31 -3.31 -3.49 -9.53
CA ARG A 31 -4.55 -4.06 -10.10
C ARG A 31 -4.35 -4.69 -11.48
N SER A 32 -3.31 -4.29 -12.20
CA SER A 32 -3.00 -4.83 -13.53
C SER A 32 -2.07 -6.05 -13.47
N GLN A 33 -1.58 -6.44 -12.30
CA GLN A 33 -0.63 -7.52 -12.17
C GLN A 33 -1.30 -8.88 -12.12
N ALA A 34 -0.60 -9.91 -12.63
CA ALA A 34 -1.07 -11.29 -12.54
C ALA A 34 -1.24 -11.69 -11.07
N GLY A 35 -2.30 -12.43 -10.78
CA GLY A 35 -2.58 -12.92 -9.44
C GLY A 35 -3.31 -11.93 -8.52
N PHE A 36 -3.54 -10.69 -8.96
CA PHE A 36 -4.34 -9.74 -8.20
C PHE A 36 -5.79 -10.19 -8.14
N VAL A 37 -6.39 -10.18 -6.93
CA VAL A 37 -7.80 -10.54 -6.73
C VAL A 37 -8.63 -9.30 -6.45
N GLN A 38 -8.32 -8.58 -5.39
CA GLN A 38 -9.04 -7.36 -5.01
C GLN A 38 -8.22 -6.55 -4.01
N ASP A 39 -8.58 -5.29 -3.85
CA ASP A 39 -7.95 -4.41 -2.87
C ASP A 39 -8.97 -3.53 -2.16
N PHE A 40 -8.57 -3.01 -1.00
CA PHE A 40 -9.36 -2.08 -0.20
C PHE A 40 -8.45 -0.98 0.32
N LEU A 41 -8.94 0.24 0.24
CA LEU A 41 -8.32 1.41 0.87
C LEU A 41 -9.30 1.89 1.93
N LEU A 42 -8.92 1.74 3.19
CA LEU A 42 -9.81 2.02 4.33
C LEU A 42 -9.19 3.09 5.21
N GLU A 43 -10.00 3.96 5.76
CA GLU A 43 -9.50 4.98 6.67
C GLU A 43 -10.28 4.99 7.97
N GLN A 44 -9.58 5.38 9.04
CA GLN A 44 -10.14 5.55 10.37
C GLN A 44 -9.65 6.86 10.96
N PRO A 45 -10.54 7.79 11.33
CA PRO A 45 -10.12 9.01 12.02
C PRO A 45 -9.48 8.66 13.37
N LEU A 46 -8.33 9.27 13.67
CA LEU A 46 -7.66 9.11 14.96
C LEU A 46 -7.90 10.31 15.86
N ASN A 47 -7.57 11.50 15.35
CA ASN A 47 -7.68 12.76 16.10
C ASN A 47 -7.65 13.91 15.09
N ASP A 48 -7.54 15.16 15.59
CA ASP A 48 -7.53 16.33 14.74
C ASP A 48 -6.28 16.44 13.86
N GLU A 49 -5.22 15.70 14.18
CA GLU A 49 -3.93 15.82 13.49
C GLU A 49 -3.68 14.70 12.48
N ALA A 50 -4.26 13.51 12.68
CA ALA A 50 -3.92 12.32 11.89
C ALA A 50 -5.08 11.36 11.73
N PHE A 51 -4.95 10.48 10.73
CA PHE A 51 -5.87 9.36 10.52
C PHE A 51 -5.07 8.09 10.22
N ASN A 52 -5.71 6.94 10.41
CA ASN A 52 -5.17 5.66 9.95
C ASN A 52 -5.62 5.39 8.53
N LEU A 53 -4.68 5.03 7.67
CA LEU A 53 -4.97 4.44 6.36
C LEU A 53 -4.56 2.98 6.40
N VAL A 54 -5.47 2.09 6.02
CA VAL A 54 -5.19 0.66 5.88
C VAL A 54 -5.38 0.30 4.41
N THR A 55 -4.37 -0.34 3.83
CA THR A 55 -4.48 -0.89 2.49
C THR A 55 -4.41 -2.40 2.57
N LEU A 56 -5.37 -3.07 1.94
CA LEU A 56 -5.44 -4.52 1.91
C LEU A 56 -5.46 -4.97 0.46
N ILE A 57 -4.56 -5.90 0.11
CA ILE A 57 -4.51 -6.47 -1.23
C ILE A 57 -4.54 -7.99 -1.10
N GLU A 58 -5.49 -8.61 -1.79
CA GLU A 58 -5.60 -10.07 -1.86
C GLU A 58 -4.94 -10.57 -3.14
N TRP A 59 -4.05 -11.56 -3.00
CA TRP A 59 -3.35 -12.21 -4.11
C TRP A 59 -3.75 -13.67 -4.17
N GLU A 60 -3.83 -14.22 -5.40
CA GLU A 60 -4.11 -15.64 -5.62
C GLU A 60 -3.10 -16.54 -4.91
N ASP A 61 -1.83 -16.13 -4.90
CA ASP A 61 -0.74 -16.87 -4.28
C ASP A 61 0.44 -15.92 -3.99
N ALA A 62 1.26 -16.29 -3.02
CA ALA A 62 2.46 -15.51 -2.67
C ALA A 62 3.45 -15.39 -3.83
N SER A 63 3.44 -16.35 -4.75
CA SER A 63 4.36 -16.36 -5.89
C SER A 63 4.17 -15.15 -6.83
N TYR A 64 3.03 -14.48 -6.79
CA TYR A 64 2.77 -13.31 -7.64
C TYR A 64 3.31 -12.01 -7.06
N ILE A 65 3.66 -12.00 -5.77
CA ILE A 65 4.01 -10.75 -5.05
C ILE A 65 5.32 -10.16 -5.58
N ASP A 66 6.32 -11.00 -5.88
CA ASP A 66 7.63 -10.51 -6.32
C ASP A 66 7.55 -9.75 -7.65
N ALA A 67 6.79 -10.28 -8.61
CA ALA A 67 6.61 -9.60 -9.89
C ALA A 67 5.85 -8.28 -9.72
N ALA A 68 4.83 -8.27 -8.85
CA ALA A 68 4.06 -7.06 -8.55
C ALA A 68 4.95 -6.00 -7.88
N ARG A 69 5.79 -6.42 -6.93
CA ARG A 69 6.75 -5.52 -6.28
C ARG A 69 7.71 -4.92 -7.29
N SER A 70 8.20 -5.72 -8.23
CA SER A 70 9.09 -5.26 -9.29
C SER A 70 8.43 -4.21 -10.17
N ALA A 71 7.14 -4.40 -10.49
CA ALA A 71 6.39 -3.42 -11.29
C ALA A 71 6.26 -2.09 -10.56
N VAL A 72 6.02 -2.11 -9.25
CA VAL A 72 5.94 -0.89 -8.44
C VAL A 72 7.32 -0.22 -8.33
N MET A 73 8.37 -1.01 -8.16
CA MET A 73 9.74 -0.47 -8.12
C MET A 73 10.11 0.20 -9.43
N THR A 74 9.70 -0.34 -10.57
CA THR A 74 9.90 0.26 -11.88
C THR A 74 9.17 1.60 -11.98
N LEU A 75 7.93 1.67 -11.50
CA LEU A 75 7.19 2.92 -11.43
C LEU A 75 7.95 3.98 -10.62
N HIS A 76 8.42 3.60 -9.43
CA HIS A 76 9.18 4.51 -8.56
C HIS A 76 10.47 5.00 -9.23
N LYS A 77 11.20 4.08 -9.85
CA LYS A 77 12.44 4.42 -10.55
C LYS A 77 12.19 5.41 -11.69
N ASN A 78 11.17 5.18 -12.49
CA ASN A 78 10.85 6.03 -13.64
C ASN A 78 10.37 7.41 -13.23
N SER A 79 9.73 7.53 -12.08
CA SER A 79 9.23 8.81 -11.55
C SER A 79 10.21 9.49 -10.59
N GLY A 80 11.34 8.87 -10.28
CA GLY A 80 12.31 9.41 -9.31
C GLY A 80 11.77 9.41 -7.88
N PHE A 81 10.78 8.58 -7.56
CA PHE A 81 10.15 8.54 -6.27
C PHE A 81 10.87 7.55 -5.34
N ASN A 82 11.15 8.00 -4.10
CA ASN A 82 11.69 7.14 -3.05
C ASN A 82 10.65 7.06 -1.92
N PRO A 83 10.03 5.88 -1.70
CA PRO A 83 8.96 5.75 -0.71
C PRO A 83 9.41 6.08 0.72
N GLN A 84 10.61 5.67 1.10
CA GLN A 84 11.12 5.91 2.46
C GLN A 84 11.33 7.39 2.72
N ASP A 85 11.94 8.10 1.77
CA ASP A 85 12.16 9.55 1.87
C ASP A 85 10.82 10.29 1.91
N ALA A 86 9.87 9.86 1.07
CA ALA A 86 8.55 10.49 1.04
C ALA A 86 7.81 10.31 2.35
N MET A 87 7.80 9.11 2.92
CA MET A 87 7.14 8.87 4.21
C MET A 87 7.79 9.68 5.33
N ALA A 88 9.12 9.77 5.35
CA ALA A 88 9.82 10.59 6.34
C ALA A 88 9.45 12.06 6.22
N ARG A 89 9.44 12.59 4.98
CA ARG A 89 9.07 13.99 4.71
C ARG A 89 7.63 14.29 5.08
N LEU A 90 6.72 13.35 4.82
CA LEU A 90 5.29 13.53 5.07
C LEU A 90 4.89 13.20 6.52
N GLY A 91 5.83 12.71 7.33
CA GLY A 91 5.56 12.36 8.72
C GLY A 91 4.73 11.10 8.89
N ILE A 92 4.82 10.17 7.96
CA ILE A 92 4.00 8.95 7.94
C ILE A 92 4.74 7.82 8.64
N LYS A 93 4.02 7.11 9.51
CA LYS A 93 4.49 5.87 10.12
C LYS A 93 3.77 4.69 9.48
N ALA A 94 4.52 3.62 9.18
CA ALA A 94 3.98 2.46 8.47
C ALA A 94 4.25 1.17 9.24
N ASP A 95 3.27 0.25 9.18
CA ASP A 95 3.37 -1.11 9.68
C ASP A 95 2.84 -2.01 8.58
N MET A 96 3.72 -2.82 7.97
CA MET A 96 3.41 -3.57 6.76
C MET A 96 3.65 -5.06 6.97
N GLY A 97 2.76 -5.89 6.42
CA GLY A 97 2.91 -7.33 6.56
C GLY A 97 2.15 -8.12 5.53
N THR A 98 2.58 -9.36 5.36
CA THR A 98 1.90 -10.33 4.50
C THR A 98 1.24 -11.37 5.39
N TYR A 99 -0.05 -11.62 5.16
CA TYR A 99 -0.88 -12.50 5.96
C TYR A 99 -1.50 -13.58 5.10
N LYS A 100 -1.84 -14.69 5.74
CA LYS A 100 -2.63 -15.76 5.10
C LYS A 100 -3.80 -16.09 6.00
N SER A 101 -4.88 -16.59 5.41
CA SER A 101 -6.04 -17.00 6.19
C SER A 101 -5.74 -18.30 6.96
N ILE A 102 -6.07 -18.31 8.25
CA ILE A 102 -5.92 -19.51 9.07
C ILE A 102 -7.10 -20.46 8.92
N ASN A 103 -8.18 -20.01 8.27
CA ASN A 103 -9.43 -20.76 8.13
C ASN A 103 -9.64 -21.33 6.73
N SER A 104 -8.67 -21.20 5.85
CA SER A 104 -8.81 -21.63 4.45
C SER A 104 -7.98 -22.86 4.14
#